data_8b7350a4dc7277ff70d6fbb85af33463
#
_entry.id   8b7350a4dc7277ff70d6fbb85af33463
#
_cell.length_a   1.000
_cell.length_b   1.000
_cell.length_c   1.000
_cell.angle_alpha   90.00
_cell.angle_beta   90.00
_cell.angle_gamma   90.00
#
_symmetry.space_group_name_H-M   'P 1'
#
loop_
_entity.id
_entity.type
_entity.pdbx_description
1 polymer ?
#
loop_
_entity_poly.entity_id
_entity_poly.type
_entity_poly.pdbx_seq_one_letter_code
_entity_poly.pdbx_strand_id
1 'polypeptide(L)'
;MSLIEYNLMGEKVDKVQTAINRLQAFEPEEGYYLAFSGGKDSVCIKALADLAGVKYDAHYNATTVDPPELVRFIREHHPDVEIVKPDIPMRKLIVQKRMPPTRLVRYCCVHYKEKNGQDRVTLTGTRWAESSNRRNNQGVVTIFNGKAGAVAEENGANFTPTNRGGWYSITTIRPAAAQ
;
A
#
# COMPACT_ATOMS: atom_id res chain seq x y z
N MET A 1 13.03 -9.65 15.42
CA MET A 1 12.28 -10.59 14.56
C MET A 1 13.04 -10.65 13.24
N SER A 2 13.39 -11.83 12.72
CA SER A 2 14.17 -11.97 11.48
C SER A 2 13.53 -13.03 10.60
N LEU A 3 13.47 -12.79 9.30
CA LEU A 3 13.05 -13.76 8.28
C LEU A 3 14.21 -13.97 7.32
N ILE A 4 14.96 -15.03 7.55
CA ILE A 4 16.17 -15.33 6.82
C ILE A 4 15.85 -16.25 5.65
N GLU A 5 16.22 -15.82 4.44
CA GLU A 5 16.21 -16.62 3.23
C GLU A 5 17.60 -16.60 2.58
N TYR A 6 17.88 -17.63 1.79
CA TYR A 6 19.10 -17.67 0.98
C TYR A 6 18.77 -17.30 -0.46
N ASN A 7 19.54 -16.38 -1.04
CA ASN A 7 19.41 -16.04 -2.46
C ASN A 7 20.02 -17.15 -3.34
N LEU A 8 19.86 -17.02 -4.66
CA LEU A 8 20.41 -17.96 -5.66
C LEU A 8 21.94 -18.13 -5.57
N MET A 9 22.64 -17.18 -4.96
CA MET A 9 24.10 -17.23 -4.74
C MET A 9 24.48 -17.79 -3.36
N GLY A 10 23.49 -18.27 -2.57
CA GLY A 10 23.72 -18.80 -1.24
C GLY A 10 23.95 -17.76 -0.14
N GLU A 11 23.77 -16.47 -0.44
CA GLU A 11 23.90 -15.40 0.55
C GLU A 11 22.67 -15.32 1.44
N LYS A 12 22.92 -15.10 2.73
CA LYS A 12 21.89 -14.95 3.75
C LYS A 12 21.25 -13.56 3.66
N VAL A 13 19.96 -13.50 3.38
CA VAL A 13 19.19 -12.25 3.30
C VAL A 13 18.10 -12.23 4.37
N ASP A 14 18.15 -11.25 5.26
CA ASP A 14 17.05 -10.98 6.19
C ASP A 14 16.03 -10.05 5.52
N LYS A 15 14.85 -10.59 5.20
CA LYS A 15 13.77 -9.84 4.53
C LYS A 15 13.17 -8.76 5.41
N VAL A 16 13.11 -8.98 6.72
CA VAL A 16 12.61 -7.97 7.66
C VAL A 16 13.56 -6.77 7.68
N GLN A 17 14.87 -7.03 7.82
CA GLN A 17 15.85 -5.95 7.79
C GLN A 17 15.87 -5.21 6.46
N THR A 18 15.72 -5.94 5.36
CA THR A 18 15.62 -5.32 4.02
C THR A 18 14.40 -4.41 3.90
N ALA A 19 13.25 -4.80 4.46
CA ALA A 19 12.04 -3.99 4.47
C ALA A 19 12.21 -2.73 5.35
N ILE A 20 12.80 -2.89 6.54
CA ILE A 20 13.11 -1.77 7.45
C ILE A 20 14.02 -0.76 6.77
N ASN A 21 15.12 -1.21 6.18
CA ASN A 21 16.06 -0.33 5.48
C ASN A 21 15.39 0.46 4.34
N ARG A 22 14.45 -0.17 3.62
CA ARG A 22 13.68 0.51 2.57
C ARG A 22 12.75 1.57 3.15
N LEU A 23 12.03 1.26 4.23
CA LEU A 23 11.15 2.22 4.87
C LEU A 23 11.92 3.44 5.36
N GLN A 24 13.10 3.24 5.93
CA GLN A 24 13.95 4.33 6.39
C GLN A 24 14.57 5.14 5.23
N ALA A 25 14.95 4.46 4.13
CA ALA A 25 15.57 5.12 2.98
C ALA A 25 14.61 6.04 2.18
N PHE A 26 13.32 5.75 2.23
CA PHE A 26 12.30 6.49 1.47
C PHE A 26 11.33 7.27 2.37
N GLU A 27 11.67 7.45 3.65
CA GLU A 27 10.84 8.20 4.59
C GLU A 27 10.72 9.67 4.17
N PRO A 28 9.50 10.16 3.87
CA PRO A 28 9.28 11.56 3.59
C PRO A 28 9.27 12.38 4.88
N GLU A 29 9.54 13.67 4.79
CA GLU A 29 9.58 14.60 5.95
C GLU A 29 8.23 14.64 6.70
N GLU A 30 7.12 14.60 5.96
CA GLU A 30 5.74 14.57 6.49
C GLU A 30 5.31 13.22 7.04
N GLY A 31 6.11 12.17 6.84
CA GLY A 31 5.73 10.79 7.16
C GLY A 31 4.86 10.12 6.09
N TYR A 32 4.74 8.81 6.19
CA TYR A 32 3.97 7.99 5.26
C TYR A 32 2.47 8.07 5.49
N TYR A 33 1.70 8.04 4.41
CA TYR A 33 0.28 7.68 4.46
C TYR A 33 0.16 6.16 4.40
N LEU A 34 -0.17 5.47 5.49
CA LEU A 34 -0.33 4.03 5.53
C LEU A 34 -1.77 3.64 5.19
N ALA A 35 -1.98 3.05 4.01
CA ALA A 35 -3.28 2.56 3.59
C ALA A 35 -3.60 1.24 4.30
N PHE A 36 -4.30 1.33 5.43
CA PHE A 36 -4.66 0.19 6.26
C PHE A 36 -5.98 -0.42 5.79
N SER A 37 -6.02 -1.73 5.57
CA SER A 37 -7.23 -2.45 5.14
C SER A 37 -7.77 -3.43 6.18
N GLY A 38 -7.09 -3.60 7.32
CA GLY A 38 -7.41 -4.61 8.32
C GLY A 38 -7.03 -6.04 7.90
N GLY A 39 -6.53 -6.23 6.69
CA GLY A 39 -6.02 -7.52 6.22
C GLY A 39 -4.60 -7.80 6.71
N LYS A 40 -4.20 -9.07 6.70
CA LYS A 40 -2.88 -9.52 7.17
C LYS A 40 -1.70 -8.74 6.60
N ASP A 41 -1.77 -8.34 5.33
CA ASP A 41 -0.69 -7.64 4.65
C ASP A 41 -0.57 -6.18 5.15
N SER A 42 -1.70 -5.51 5.42
CA SER A 42 -1.71 -4.16 5.99
C SER A 42 -1.29 -4.15 7.48
N VAL A 43 -1.64 -5.19 8.23
CA VAL A 43 -1.15 -5.37 9.61
C VAL A 43 0.35 -5.60 9.61
N CYS A 44 0.86 -6.43 8.69
CA CYS A 44 2.28 -6.70 8.57
C CYS A 44 3.08 -5.42 8.22
N ILE A 45 2.62 -4.61 7.25
CA ILE A 45 3.33 -3.39 6.88
C ILE A 45 3.31 -2.34 7.99
N LYS A 46 2.20 -2.26 8.76
CA LYS A 46 2.12 -1.41 9.95
C LYS A 46 3.17 -1.82 10.99
N ALA A 47 3.24 -3.12 11.31
CA ALA A 47 4.24 -3.65 12.24
C ALA A 47 5.70 -3.42 11.75
N LEU A 48 5.94 -3.49 10.44
CA LEU A 48 7.24 -3.16 9.86
C LEU A 48 7.56 -1.67 9.97
N ALA A 49 6.59 -0.79 9.80
CA ALA A 49 6.77 0.65 9.99
C ALA A 49 7.09 0.99 11.46
N ASP A 50 6.40 0.35 12.41
CA ASP A 50 6.69 0.47 13.84
C ASP A 50 8.12 0.01 14.17
N LEU A 51 8.54 -1.16 13.63
CA LEU A 51 9.91 -1.68 13.82
C LEU A 51 10.98 -0.80 13.16
N ALA A 52 10.66 -0.16 12.06
CA ALA A 52 11.57 0.75 11.36
C ALA A 52 11.69 2.10 12.07
N GLY A 53 10.77 2.44 12.95
CA GLY A 53 10.72 3.73 13.66
C GLY A 53 10.42 4.92 12.76
N VAL A 54 9.80 4.69 11.58
CA VAL A 54 9.46 5.73 10.61
C VAL A 54 8.15 6.41 11.00
N LYS A 55 8.02 7.68 10.60
CA LYS A 55 6.77 8.43 10.80
C LYS A 55 5.70 7.97 9.82
N TYR A 56 4.52 7.69 10.31
CA TYR A 56 3.36 7.38 9.48
C TYR A 56 2.05 7.73 10.18
N ASP A 57 1.01 7.94 9.39
CA ASP A 57 -0.37 7.96 9.84
C ASP A 57 -1.16 6.87 9.09
N ALA A 58 -1.85 6.04 9.86
CA ALA A 58 -2.59 4.91 9.33
C ALA A 58 -4.06 5.26 9.12
N HIS A 59 -4.57 5.02 7.91
CA HIS A 59 -5.94 5.35 7.53
C HIS A 59 -6.67 4.14 6.97
N TYR A 60 -7.84 3.87 7.51
CA TYR A 60 -8.78 2.90 6.97
C TYR A 60 -9.89 3.62 6.21
N ASN A 61 -9.88 3.48 4.90
CA ASN A 61 -10.88 4.08 4.01
C ASN A 61 -12.14 3.20 3.97
N ALA A 62 -13.16 3.54 4.76
CA ALA A 62 -14.41 2.81 4.84
C ALA A 62 -15.18 2.89 3.52
N THR A 63 -15.74 1.76 3.07
CA THR A 63 -16.52 1.68 1.83
C THR A 63 -18.01 1.71 2.05
N THR A 64 -18.47 1.66 3.30
CA THR A 64 -19.86 1.52 3.74
C THR A 64 -20.54 0.18 3.41
N VAL A 65 -19.79 -0.75 2.87
CA VAL A 65 -20.20 -2.15 2.61
C VAL A 65 -19.23 -3.13 3.26
N ASP A 66 -18.34 -2.62 4.10
CA ASP A 66 -17.37 -3.43 4.83
C ASP A 66 -18.08 -4.29 5.88
N PRO A 67 -17.59 -5.52 6.15
CA PRO A 67 -18.11 -6.36 7.22
C PRO A 67 -18.00 -5.66 8.59
N PRO A 68 -19.05 -5.68 9.43
CA PRO A 68 -19.01 -5.07 10.75
C PRO A 68 -17.88 -5.60 11.65
N GLU A 69 -17.52 -6.86 11.48
CA GLU A 69 -16.45 -7.55 12.20
C GLU A 69 -15.10 -6.90 11.90
N LEU A 70 -14.86 -6.53 10.65
CA LEU A 70 -13.63 -5.85 10.23
C LEU A 70 -13.49 -4.49 10.91
N VAL A 71 -14.57 -3.70 10.91
CA VAL A 71 -14.57 -2.37 11.55
C VAL A 71 -14.38 -2.49 13.06
N ARG A 72 -14.99 -3.51 13.68
CA ARG A 72 -14.81 -3.81 15.11
C ARG A 72 -13.38 -4.19 15.40
N PHE A 73 -12.79 -5.13 14.62
CA PHE A 73 -11.41 -5.54 14.73
C PHE A 73 -10.44 -4.34 14.67
N ILE A 74 -10.64 -3.43 13.72
CA ILE A 74 -9.79 -2.25 13.59
C ILE A 74 -9.89 -1.37 14.85
N ARG A 75 -11.10 -1.11 15.35
CA ARG A 75 -11.29 -0.28 16.55
C ARG A 75 -10.70 -0.89 17.81
N GLU A 76 -10.79 -2.21 17.96
CA GLU A 76 -10.34 -2.91 19.18
C GLU A 76 -8.82 -3.13 19.18
N HIS A 77 -8.24 -3.47 18.02
CA HIS A 77 -6.82 -3.87 17.94
C HIS A 77 -5.90 -2.81 17.35
N HIS A 78 -6.45 -1.84 16.63
CA HIS A 78 -5.71 -0.77 15.97
C HIS A 78 -6.38 0.59 16.20
N PRO A 79 -6.50 1.06 17.46
CA PRO A 79 -7.18 2.31 17.78
C PRO A 79 -6.47 3.56 17.23
N ASP A 80 -5.22 3.43 16.87
CA ASP A 80 -4.39 4.46 16.23
C ASP A 80 -4.69 4.64 14.73
N VAL A 81 -5.49 3.74 14.13
CA VAL A 81 -5.89 3.84 12.73
C VAL A 81 -7.11 4.75 12.59
N GLU A 82 -6.96 5.82 11.84
CA GLU A 82 -8.07 6.72 11.53
C GLU A 82 -9.06 6.08 10.56
N ILE A 83 -10.34 6.09 10.92
CA ILE A 83 -11.41 5.58 10.05
C ILE A 83 -11.98 6.73 9.23
N VAL A 84 -11.56 6.81 7.96
CA VAL A 84 -12.03 7.81 7.01
C VAL A 84 -13.37 7.38 6.42
N LYS A 85 -14.41 8.17 6.67
CA LYS A 85 -15.75 7.93 6.14
C LYS A 85 -15.89 8.57 4.77
N PRO A 86 -16.50 7.90 3.79
CA PRO A 86 -16.72 8.48 2.48
C PRO A 86 -17.87 9.49 2.49
N ASP A 87 -17.79 10.51 1.63
CA ASP A 87 -18.85 11.50 1.42
C ASP A 87 -20.15 10.87 0.91
N ILE A 88 -20.03 9.86 0.04
CA ILE A 88 -21.16 9.18 -0.59
C ILE A 88 -21.10 7.69 -0.27
N PRO A 89 -22.14 7.12 0.39
CA PRO A 89 -22.19 5.67 0.62
C PRO A 89 -22.33 4.89 -0.68
N MET A 90 -21.80 3.64 -0.71
CA MET A 90 -21.75 2.77 -1.89
C MET A 90 -23.12 2.62 -2.57
N ARG A 91 -24.18 2.48 -1.79
CA ARG A 91 -25.55 2.37 -2.33
C ARG A 91 -25.93 3.58 -3.22
N LYS A 92 -25.65 4.79 -2.73
CA LYS A 92 -25.93 6.01 -3.49
C LYS A 92 -25.03 6.14 -4.72
N LEU A 93 -23.77 5.75 -4.59
CA LEU A 93 -22.82 5.76 -5.70
C LEU A 93 -23.25 4.81 -6.83
N ILE A 94 -23.74 3.60 -6.50
CA ILE A 94 -24.27 2.64 -7.47
C ILE A 94 -25.45 3.25 -8.25
N VAL A 95 -26.40 3.89 -7.54
CA VAL A 95 -27.54 4.55 -8.17
C VAL A 95 -27.09 5.66 -9.12
N GLN A 96 -26.14 6.49 -8.69
CA GLN A 96 -25.59 7.55 -9.54
C GLN A 96 -24.88 7.01 -10.80
N LYS A 97 -24.13 5.93 -10.66
CA LYS A 97 -23.42 5.28 -11.78
C LYS A 97 -24.32 4.39 -12.63
N ARG A 98 -25.56 4.10 -12.19
CA ARG A 98 -26.55 3.23 -12.83
C ARG A 98 -26.06 1.80 -13.08
N MET A 99 -25.00 1.39 -12.41
CA MET A 99 -24.44 0.03 -12.51
C MET A 99 -23.61 -0.29 -11.26
N PRO A 100 -23.60 -1.53 -10.77
CA PRO A 100 -22.70 -1.93 -9.70
C PRO A 100 -21.24 -1.90 -10.19
N PRO A 101 -20.27 -1.74 -9.28
CA PRO A 101 -18.86 -1.85 -9.65
C PRO A 101 -18.54 -3.27 -10.11
N THR A 102 -17.79 -3.40 -11.18
CA THR A 102 -17.32 -4.67 -11.71
C THR A 102 -15.80 -4.77 -11.63
N ARG A 103 -15.26 -5.97 -11.95
CA ARG A 103 -13.82 -6.16 -12.02
C ARG A 103 -13.14 -5.26 -13.07
N LEU A 104 -13.84 -4.94 -14.13
CA LEU A 104 -13.36 -4.06 -15.21
C LEU A 104 -13.61 -2.59 -14.90
N VAL A 105 -14.78 -2.26 -14.36
CA VAL A 105 -15.18 -0.89 -14.04
C VAL A 105 -15.12 -0.67 -12.54
N ARG A 106 -13.93 -0.29 -12.05
CA ARG A 106 -13.59 -0.21 -10.62
C ARG A 106 -13.74 1.21 -10.07
N TYR A 107 -14.83 1.90 -10.38
CA TYR A 107 -15.06 3.27 -9.89
C TYR A 107 -15.07 3.38 -8.35
N CYS A 108 -15.41 2.30 -7.66
CA CYS A 108 -15.35 2.26 -6.20
C CYS A 108 -13.93 2.46 -5.65
N CYS A 109 -12.91 1.93 -6.33
CA CYS A 109 -11.53 2.13 -5.90
C CYS A 109 -11.12 3.59 -6.02
N VAL A 110 -11.49 4.24 -7.12
CA VAL A 110 -11.24 5.66 -7.35
C VAL A 110 -11.93 6.51 -6.27
N HIS A 111 -13.20 6.22 -5.96
CA HIS A 111 -13.98 7.03 -5.01
C HIS A 111 -13.55 6.85 -3.54
N TYR A 112 -13.22 5.61 -3.14
CA TYR A 112 -13.01 5.31 -1.71
C TYR A 112 -11.56 5.11 -1.31
N LYS A 113 -10.67 4.78 -2.25
CA LYS A 113 -9.28 4.46 -1.92
C LYS A 113 -8.26 5.42 -2.53
N GLU A 114 -8.47 5.83 -3.80
CA GLU A 114 -7.47 6.57 -4.54
C GLU A 114 -7.53 8.10 -4.31
N LYS A 115 -8.59 8.61 -3.70
CA LYS A 115 -8.70 10.04 -3.35
C LYS A 115 -7.92 10.44 -2.11
N ASN A 116 -7.73 9.52 -1.19
CA ASN A 116 -7.08 9.78 0.07
C ASN A 116 -5.58 9.50 -0.03
N GLY A 117 -4.76 10.32 0.60
CA GLY A 117 -3.30 10.25 0.51
C GLY A 117 -2.73 10.82 -0.79
N GLN A 118 -3.47 11.68 -1.52
CA GLN A 118 -2.93 12.42 -2.68
C GLN A 118 -1.76 13.27 -2.22
N ASP A 119 -0.75 13.35 -3.10
CA ASP A 119 0.50 14.10 -2.88
C ASP A 119 1.37 13.60 -1.70
N ARG A 120 1.06 12.42 -1.13
CA ARG A 120 1.84 11.78 -0.07
C ARG A 120 2.40 10.44 -0.50
N VAL A 121 3.51 10.06 0.10
CA VAL A 121 4.08 8.72 -0.09
C VAL A 121 3.21 7.69 0.64
N THR A 122 2.54 6.84 -0.13
CA THR A 122 1.60 5.84 0.41
C THR A 122 2.27 4.49 0.62
N LEU A 123 2.18 3.96 1.84
CA LEU A 123 2.55 2.58 2.15
C LEU A 123 1.38 1.64 1.84
N THR A 124 1.62 0.64 1.01
CA THR A 124 0.64 -0.40 0.69
C THR A 124 1.23 -1.80 0.84
N GLY A 125 0.48 -2.67 1.50
CA GLY A 125 0.84 -4.08 1.65
C GLY A 125 0.43 -4.90 0.42
N THR A 126 1.05 -4.66 -0.74
CA THR A 126 0.75 -5.44 -1.96
C THR A 126 1.78 -6.54 -2.19
N ARG A 127 1.31 -7.71 -2.64
CA ARG A 127 2.18 -8.85 -2.96
C ARG A 127 2.20 -9.11 -4.47
N TRP A 128 3.38 -9.33 -5.03
CA TRP A 128 3.52 -9.69 -6.45
C TRP A 128 2.88 -11.03 -6.80
N ALA A 129 2.81 -11.97 -5.83
CA ALA A 129 2.18 -13.28 -6.02
C ALA A 129 0.65 -13.20 -6.26
N GLU A 130 0.00 -12.08 -5.93
CA GLU A 130 -1.45 -11.93 -6.09
C GLU A 130 -1.90 -11.72 -7.53
N SER A 131 -1.02 -11.24 -8.41
CA SER A 131 -1.38 -10.94 -9.80
C SER A 131 -0.13 -10.77 -10.66
N SER A 132 -0.12 -11.44 -11.83
CA SER A 132 0.92 -11.26 -12.84
C SER A 132 1.04 -9.80 -13.29
N ASN A 133 -0.08 -9.09 -13.36
CA ASN A 133 -0.10 -7.66 -13.69
C ASN A 133 0.61 -6.81 -12.63
N ARG A 134 0.46 -7.13 -11.35
CA ARG A 134 1.19 -6.45 -10.26
C ARG A 134 2.68 -6.76 -10.32
N ARG A 135 3.06 -8.02 -10.59
CA ARG A 135 4.45 -8.42 -10.75
C ARG A 135 5.17 -7.64 -11.85
N ASN A 136 4.49 -7.45 -12.99
CA ASN A 136 5.09 -6.84 -14.17
C ASN A 136 5.08 -5.31 -14.13
N ASN A 137 4.10 -4.70 -13.44
CA ASN A 137 3.85 -3.26 -13.48
C ASN A 137 4.08 -2.52 -12.15
N GLN A 138 4.41 -3.23 -11.07
CA GLN A 138 4.68 -2.60 -9.78
C GLN A 138 6.10 -2.92 -9.32
N GLY A 139 6.94 -1.90 -9.26
CA GLY A 139 8.25 -1.96 -8.62
C GLY A 139 8.13 -1.97 -7.09
N VAL A 140 9.27 -1.95 -6.41
CA VAL A 140 9.35 -1.74 -4.95
C VAL A 140 8.77 -0.38 -4.59
N VAL A 141 9.09 0.64 -5.37
CA VAL A 141 8.49 1.96 -5.32
C VAL A 141 7.82 2.20 -6.66
N THR A 142 6.55 2.57 -6.64
CA THR A 142 5.79 2.91 -7.84
C THR A 142 5.38 4.37 -7.76
N ILE A 143 5.74 5.14 -8.77
CA ILE A 143 5.40 6.55 -8.86
C ILE A 143 4.21 6.71 -9.79
N PHE A 144 3.19 7.34 -9.30
CA PHE A 144 2.01 7.70 -10.06
C PHE A 144 2.10 9.21 -10.39
N ASN A 145 2.50 9.55 -11.57
CA ASN A 145 2.73 10.85 -12.23
C ASN A 145 4.19 11.22 -12.46
N GLY A 146 4.57 10.98 -13.62
CA GLY A 146 5.59 11.43 -14.54
C GLY A 146 6.75 12.38 -14.14
N LYS A 147 6.78 13.00 -12.98
CA LYS A 147 7.83 13.96 -12.60
C LYS A 147 8.84 13.47 -11.54
N ALA A 148 8.55 12.37 -10.87
CA ALA A 148 9.40 11.88 -9.79
C ALA A 148 10.36 10.76 -10.21
N GLY A 149 10.42 10.39 -11.48
CA GLY A 149 11.37 9.42 -12.01
C GLY A 149 12.84 9.78 -11.78
N ALA A 150 13.16 11.07 -11.73
CA ALA A 150 14.52 11.55 -11.55
C ALA A 150 15.13 11.26 -10.17
N VAL A 151 14.34 11.40 -9.10
CA VAL A 151 14.82 11.15 -7.71
C VAL A 151 15.04 9.68 -7.44
N ALA A 152 14.41 8.84 -8.19
CA ALA A 152 14.43 7.40 -8.06
C ALA A 152 15.64 6.73 -8.70
N GLU A 153 16.10 7.25 -9.83
CA GLU A 153 17.30 6.77 -10.50
C GLU A 153 18.55 7.02 -9.63
N GLU A 154 18.60 8.11 -8.90
CA GLU A 154 19.71 8.42 -7.97
C GLU A 154 19.85 7.39 -6.83
N ASN A 155 18.77 6.75 -6.41
CA ASN A 155 18.76 5.79 -5.30
C ASN A 155 18.74 4.31 -5.75
N GLY A 156 18.92 4.02 -7.01
CA GLY A 156 19.02 2.65 -7.53
C GLY A 156 17.74 1.81 -7.44
N ALA A 157 16.59 2.46 -7.32
CA ALA A 157 15.30 1.78 -7.26
C ALA A 157 14.70 1.67 -8.67
N ASN A 158 14.26 0.48 -9.05
CA ASN A 158 13.53 0.26 -10.30
C ASN A 158 12.12 0.82 -10.18
N PHE A 159 11.82 1.86 -10.94
CA PHE A 159 10.52 2.53 -10.98
C PHE A 159 9.73 2.13 -12.21
N THR A 160 8.45 1.87 -12.01
CA THR A 160 7.51 1.72 -13.12
C THR A 160 6.54 2.89 -13.09
N PRO A 161 6.61 3.85 -14.02
CA PRO A 161 5.65 4.93 -14.09
C PRO A 161 4.27 4.39 -14.48
N THR A 162 3.25 4.77 -13.74
CA THR A 162 1.86 4.50 -14.11
C THR A 162 1.14 5.81 -14.38
N ASN A 163 0.39 5.87 -15.48
CA ASN A 163 -0.29 7.08 -15.99
C ASN A 163 -1.52 7.53 -15.19
N ARG A 164 -1.60 7.27 -13.89
CA ARG A 164 -2.75 7.64 -13.06
C ARG A 164 -2.30 8.42 -11.84
N GLY A 165 -2.41 9.73 -11.94
CA GLY A 165 -2.43 10.74 -10.87
C GLY A 165 -1.59 10.52 -9.60
N GLY A 166 -0.62 11.37 -9.37
CA GLY A 166 0.04 11.82 -8.13
C GLY A 166 0.22 10.89 -6.91
N TRP A 167 0.49 9.59 -7.05
CA TRP A 167 0.64 8.67 -5.92
C TRP A 167 1.99 7.99 -5.89
N TYR A 168 2.60 7.94 -4.73
CA TYR A 168 3.75 7.08 -4.46
C TYR A 168 3.29 5.86 -3.68
N SER A 169 3.63 4.66 -4.12
CA SER A 169 3.34 3.43 -3.39
C SER A 169 4.63 2.67 -3.15
N ILE A 170 4.95 2.41 -1.91
CA ILE A 170 6.08 1.56 -1.55
C ILE A 170 5.56 0.16 -1.26
N THR A 171 6.01 -0.80 -2.04
CA THR A 171 5.71 -2.21 -1.84
C THR A 171 6.86 -2.84 -1.05
N THR A 172 6.65 -3.08 0.24
CA THR A 172 7.69 -3.61 1.12
C THR A 172 7.79 -5.12 1.14
N ILE A 173 6.74 -5.83 0.69
CA ILE A 173 6.67 -7.29 0.72
C ILE A 173 6.99 -7.87 -0.65
N ARG A 174 8.20 -8.38 -0.82
CA ARG A 174 8.61 -9.18 -1.98
C ARG A 174 8.38 -10.65 -1.65
N PRO A 175 7.51 -11.39 -2.34
CA PRO A 175 7.51 -12.84 -2.21
C PRO A 175 8.82 -13.40 -2.78
N ALA A 176 9.26 -14.55 -2.25
CA ALA A 176 10.32 -15.32 -2.85
C ALA A 176 10.03 -15.53 -4.35
N ALA A 177 11.03 -15.38 -5.19
CA ALA A 177 10.92 -15.79 -6.57
C ALA A 177 10.51 -17.27 -6.56
N ALA A 178 9.32 -17.58 -7.06
CA ALA A 178 8.95 -18.95 -7.35
C ALA A 178 9.92 -19.43 -8.44
N GLN A 179 10.65 -20.48 -8.12
CA GLN A 179 11.41 -21.26 -9.08
C GLN A 179 10.48 -21.88 -10.11
#